data_6ec17d3ebfe7abb63e8e5c0b9b728cda
#
_entry.id   6ec17d3ebfe7abb63e8e5c0b9b728cda
#
_cell.length_a   1.000
_cell.length_b   1.000
_cell.length_c   1.000
_cell.angle_alpha   90.00
_cell.angle_beta   90.00
_cell.angle_gamma   90.00
#
_symmetry.space_group_name_H-M   'P 1'
#
loop_
_entity.id
_entity.type
_entity.pdbx_description
1 polymer ?
#
loop_
_entity_poly.entity_id
_entity_poly.type
_entity_poly.pdbx_seq_one_letter_code
_entity_poly.pdbx_strand_id
1 'polypeptide(L)'
;MSRSSVTNTALPYIVIEMQMMKEQMDLMMNALKGWVSNDLDDLVYQIDSPFTTSINSFPLPQKFRMPQIESYDGVKDPLDYLETFKTLMHLQGVANEIMCRVFPTRLKGSARIWFSRLTPNSINTFTELSTQFTSHFIGGHRYKKFIACLMSIKQREDETLRSYIARFNKEVLLIDEVDDKILVAAFTNRL
;
A
#
# COMPACT_ATOMS: atom_id res chain seq x y z
N MET A 1 -86.64 0.31 -19.63
CA MET A 1 -85.45 1.01 -19.13
C MET A 1 -84.70 0.13 -18.18
N SER A 2 -83.69 -0.58 -18.67
CA SER A 2 -82.81 -1.42 -17.83
C SER A 2 -81.38 -0.97 -18.08
N ARG A 3 -80.74 -0.38 -17.07
CA ARG A 3 -79.29 -0.07 -17.06
C ARG A 3 -78.54 -1.28 -16.67
N SER A 4 -77.70 -1.81 -17.56
CA SER A 4 -76.73 -2.82 -17.30
C SER A 4 -75.60 -2.22 -16.45
N SER A 5 -75.43 -2.73 -15.24
CA SER A 5 -74.27 -2.47 -14.43
C SER A 5 -73.16 -3.45 -14.88
N VAL A 6 -72.22 -2.95 -15.66
CA VAL A 6 -70.94 -3.65 -15.91
C VAL A 6 -70.12 -3.53 -14.66
N THR A 7 -70.10 -4.52 -13.84
CA THR A 7 -69.31 -4.61 -12.62
C THR A 7 -67.81 -4.81 -12.93
N ASN A 8 -67.06 -3.90 -12.42
CA ASN A 8 -65.64 -3.71 -12.48
C ASN A 8 -64.89 -4.87 -11.75
N THR A 9 -64.83 -6.04 -12.37
CA THR A 9 -64.15 -7.25 -11.79
C THR A 9 -62.69 -7.37 -12.22
N ALA A 10 -62.22 -6.47 -13.10
CA ALA A 10 -60.86 -6.48 -13.63
C ALA A 10 -59.85 -5.77 -12.73
N LEU A 11 -60.29 -4.79 -11.94
CA LEU A 11 -59.38 -3.98 -11.07
C LEU A 11 -58.69 -4.84 -9.97
N PRO A 12 -59.36 -5.70 -9.23
CA PRO A 12 -58.69 -6.50 -8.19
C PRO A 12 -57.68 -7.51 -8.77
N TYR A 13 -57.92 -8.03 -9.98
CA TYR A 13 -57.05 -8.99 -10.63
C TYR A 13 -55.74 -8.32 -11.05
N ILE A 14 -55.80 -7.13 -11.65
CA ILE A 14 -54.62 -6.35 -12.06
C ILE A 14 -53.78 -5.93 -10.85
N VAL A 15 -54.42 -5.60 -9.74
CA VAL A 15 -53.68 -5.22 -8.50
C VAL A 15 -52.94 -6.43 -7.93
N ILE A 16 -53.53 -7.61 -7.95
CA ILE A 16 -52.88 -8.85 -7.48
C ILE A 16 -51.69 -9.24 -8.39
N GLU A 17 -51.88 -9.11 -9.70
CA GLU A 17 -50.81 -9.40 -10.67
C GLU A 17 -49.64 -8.43 -10.55
N MET A 18 -49.90 -7.12 -10.34
CA MET A 18 -48.88 -6.12 -10.06
C MET A 18 -48.15 -6.38 -8.72
N GLN A 19 -48.85 -6.87 -7.71
CA GLN A 19 -48.28 -7.17 -6.42
C GLN A 19 -47.36 -8.39 -6.51
N MET A 20 -47.76 -9.45 -7.20
CA MET A 20 -46.94 -10.65 -7.45
C MET A 20 -45.70 -10.31 -8.30
N MET A 21 -45.82 -9.45 -9.31
CA MET A 21 -44.70 -9.01 -10.13
C MET A 21 -43.69 -8.18 -9.30
N LYS A 22 -44.19 -7.31 -8.40
CA LYS A 22 -43.35 -6.54 -7.48
C LYS A 22 -42.61 -7.43 -6.51
N GLU A 23 -43.26 -8.42 -5.89
CA GLU A 23 -42.63 -9.39 -4.99
C GLU A 23 -41.56 -10.23 -5.72
N GLN A 24 -41.82 -10.64 -6.96
CA GLN A 24 -40.89 -11.37 -7.79
C GLN A 24 -39.67 -10.51 -8.15
N MET A 25 -39.87 -9.23 -8.43
CA MET A 25 -38.81 -8.26 -8.71
C MET A 25 -37.98 -7.96 -7.47
N ASP A 26 -38.60 -7.85 -6.28
CA ASP A 26 -37.90 -7.64 -5.00
C ASP A 26 -37.08 -8.87 -4.60
N LEU A 27 -37.59 -10.08 -4.83
CA LEU A 27 -36.84 -11.32 -4.63
C LEU A 27 -35.65 -11.43 -5.57
N MET A 28 -35.83 -11.08 -6.85
CA MET A 28 -34.74 -11.09 -7.83
C MET A 28 -33.70 -10.01 -7.52
N MET A 29 -34.11 -8.84 -7.07
CA MET A 29 -33.22 -7.75 -6.68
C MET A 29 -32.45 -8.07 -5.40
N ASN A 30 -33.05 -8.76 -4.43
CA ASN A 30 -32.38 -9.23 -3.22
C ASN A 30 -31.38 -10.37 -3.52
N ALA A 31 -31.73 -11.29 -4.41
CA ALA A 31 -30.82 -12.32 -4.88
C ALA A 31 -29.61 -11.71 -5.61
N LEU A 32 -29.84 -10.74 -6.50
CA LEU A 32 -28.78 -10.02 -7.21
C LEU A 32 -27.90 -9.19 -6.25
N LYS A 33 -28.48 -8.52 -5.25
CA LYS A 33 -27.71 -7.79 -4.23
C LYS A 33 -26.83 -8.72 -3.40
N GLY A 34 -27.32 -9.90 -3.04
CA GLY A 34 -26.52 -10.89 -2.32
C GLY A 34 -25.36 -11.46 -3.15
N TRP A 35 -25.56 -11.63 -4.46
CA TRP A 35 -24.52 -12.08 -5.38
C TRP A 35 -23.49 -10.99 -5.69
N VAL A 36 -23.97 -9.77 -5.95
CA VAL A 36 -23.09 -8.65 -6.33
C VAL A 36 -22.28 -8.11 -5.16
N SER A 37 -22.82 -8.14 -3.93
CA SER A 37 -22.12 -7.57 -2.77
C SER A 37 -20.99 -8.47 -2.24
N ASN A 38 -21.18 -9.79 -2.21
CA ASN A 38 -20.16 -10.69 -1.66
C ASN A 38 -19.06 -11.04 -2.68
N ASP A 39 -19.44 -11.30 -3.94
CA ASP A 39 -18.45 -11.71 -4.95
C ASP A 39 -17.63 -10.54 -5.49
N LEU A 40 -18.21 -9.33 -5.62
CA LEU A 40 -17.47 -8.17 -6.11
C LEU A 40 -16.50 -7.61 -5.06
N ASP A 41 -16.89 -7.53 -3.79
CA ASP A 41 -15.99 -7.09 -2.74
C ASP A 41 -14.86 -8.11 -2.51
N ASP A 42 -15.15 -9.42 -2.57
CA ASP A 42 -14.13 -10.47 -2.49
C ASP A 42 -13.23 -10.50 -3.75
N LEU A 43 -13.79 -10.31 -4.95
CA LEU A 43 -13.02 -10.22 -6.20
C LEU A 43 -12.15 -8.95 -6.25
N VAL A 44 -12.65 -7.80 -5.83
CA VAL A 44 -11.88 -6.57 -5.76
C VAL A 44 -10.75 -6.70 -4.73
N TYR A 45 -11.01 -7.32 -3.57
CA TYR A 45 -9.95 -7.61 -2.59
C TYR A 45 -8.92 -8.63 -3.07
N GLN A 46 -9.32 -9.62 -3.88
CA GLN A 46 -8.40 -10.62 -4.44
C GLN A 46 -7.60 -10.09 -5.64
N ILE A 47 -8.21 -9.22 -6.47
CA ILE A 47 -7.55 -8.70 -7.67
C ILE A 47 -6.48 -7.65 -7.33
N ASP A 48 -6.67 -6.88 -6.25
CA ASP A 48 -5.75 -5.79 -5.89
C ASP A 48 -4.76 -6.13 -4.77
N SER A 49 -4.89 -7.27 -4.12
CA SER A 49 -3.98 -7.69 -3.06
C SER A 49 -2.68 -8.26 -3.64
N PRO A 50 -1.50 -7.77 -3.25
CA PRO A 50 -0.24 -8.39 -3.66
C PRO A 50 -0.03 -9.78 -3.03
N PHE A 51 -0.81 -10.15 -2.04
CA PHE A 51 -0.68 -11.41 -1.32
C PHE A 51 -1.43 -12.54 -2.01
N THR A 52 -0.84 -13.73 -1.94
CA THR A 52 -1.50 -14.96 -2.37
C THR A 52 -2.71 -15.31 -1.49
N THR A 53 -3.58 -16.16 -2.01
CA THR A 53 -4.78 -16.61 -1.30
C THR A 53 -4.44 -17.25 0.06
N SER A 54 -3.29 -17.95 0.17
CA SER A 54 -2.84 -18.56 1.43
C SER A 54 -2.61 -17.52 2.54
N ILE A 55 -2.09 -16.35 2.19
CA ILE A 55 -1.89 -15.24 3.14
C ILE A 55 -3.23 -14.57 3.46
N ASN A 56 -4.02 -14.28 2.42
CA ASN A 56 -5.28 -13.56 2.59
C ASN A 56 -6.32 -14.34 3.42
N SER A 57 -6.39 -15.67 3.23
CA SER A 57 -7.33 -16.55 3.94
C SER A 57 -6.82 -17.05 5.30
N PHE A 58 -5.57 -16.73 5.68
CA PHE A 58 -5.00 -17.21 6.94
C PHE A 58 -5.79 -16.64 8.15
N PRO A 59 -6.24 -17.49 9.08
CA PRO A 59 -7.07 -17.03 10.19
C PRO A 59 -6.26 -16.15 11.16
N LEU A 60 -6.87 -15.05 11.62
CA LEU A 60 -6.29 -14.23 12.68
C LEU A 60 -6.45 -14.95 14.03
N PRO A 61 -5.39 -15.04 14.85
CA PRO A 61 -5.50 -15.59 16.21
C PRO A 61 -6.47 -14.76 17.04
N GLN A 62 -7.30 -15.40 17.83
CA GLN A 62 -8.31 -14.75 18.70
C GLN A 62 -7.70 -13.72 19.68
N LYS A 63 -6.43 -13.90 20.07
CA LYS A 63 -5.71 -13.03 21.02
C LYS A 63 -4.75 -12.06 20.32
N PHE A 64 -4.76 -11.99 18.98
CA PHE A 64 -3.88 -11.08 18.26
C PHE A 64 -4.20 -9.62 18.62
N ARG A 65 -3.18 -8.88 19.00
CA ARG A 65 -3.26 -7.44 19.23
C ARG A 65 -2.34 -6.72 18.27
N MET A 66 -2.86 -5.70 17.61
CA MET A 66 -2.05 -4.87 16.71
C MET A 66 -0.90 -4.22 17.51
N PRO A 67 0.37 -4.49 17.17
CA PRO A 67 1.51 -3.89 17.88
C PRO A 67 1.55 -2.37 17.69
N GLN A 68 2.02 -1.67 18.71
CA GLN A 68 2.29 -0.23 18.66
C GLN A 68 3.63 0.00 17.94
N ILE A 69 3.57 0.12 16.62
CA ILE A 69 4.73 0.38 15.76
C ILE A 69 4.53 1.74 15.10
N GLU A 70 5.58 2.54 15.05
CA GLU A 70 5.56 3.77 14.26
C GLU A 70 5.29 3.50 12.80
N SER A 71 4.62 4.43 12.12
CA SER A 71 4.38 4.30 10.70
C SER A 71 5.63 4.65 9.90
N TYR A 72 5.88 3.92 8.82
CA TYR A 72 6.96 4.18 7.89
C TYR A 72 6.44 4.96 6.67
N ASP A 73 7.09 6.08 6.38
CA ASP A 73 6.69 7.02 5.31
C ASP A 73 7.62 6.97 4.07
N GLY A 74 8.73 6.22 4.15
CA GLY A 74 9.76 6.13 3.11
C GLY A 74 10.95 7.07 3.32
N VAL A 75 11.03 7.77 4.46
CA VAL A 75 12.13 8.72 4.78
C VAL A 75 13.12 8.14 5.77
N LYS A 76 12.63 7.43 6.78
CA LYS A 76 13.45 6.78 7.82
C LYS A 76 14.28 5.61 7.23
N ASP A 77 15.24 5.10 8.01
CA ASP A 77 16.01 3.93 7.61
C ASP A 77 15.07 2.71 7.45
N PRO A 78 15.00 2.09 6.27
CA PRO A 78 14.12 0.95 6.02
C PRO A 78 14.55 -0.31 6.76
N LEU A 79 15.85 -0.48 7.05
CA LEU A 79 16.36 -1.65 7.77
C LEU A 79 16.00 -1.59 9.25
N ASP A 80 16.23 -0.44 9.89
CA ASP A 80 15.87 -0.20 11.28
C ASP A 80 14.36 -0.38 11.52
N TYR A 81 13.54 0.17 10.62
CA TYR A 81 12.09 -0.03 10.66
C TYR A 81 11.70 -1.51 10.55
N LEU A 82 12.28 -2.22 9.58
CA LEU A 82 11.97 -3.63 9.34
C LEU A 82 12.41 -4.52 10.50
N GLU A 83 13.57 -4.24 11.10
CA GLU A 83 14.07 -4.97 12.27
C GLU A 83 13.15 -4.78 13.49
N THR A 84 12.76 -3.53 13.75
CA THR A 84 11.80 -3.20 14.81
C THR A 84 10.48 -3.92 14.58
N PHE A 85 9.94 -3.88 13.36
CA PHE A 85 8.71 -4.59 13.01
C PHE A 85 8.82 -6.09 13.27
N LYS A 86 9.87 -6.74 12.72
CA LYS A 86 10.11 -8.18 12.90
C LYS A 86 10.21 -8.56 14.38
N THR A 87 10.97 -7.81 15.15
CA THR A 87 11.17 -8.07 16.58
C THR A 87 9.85 -8.05 17.33
N LEU A 88 9.02 -7.02 17.13
CA LEU A 88 7.74 -6.90 17.79
C LEU A 88 6.74 -7.98 17.39
N MET A 89 6.74 -8.37 16.12
CA MET A 89 5.88 -9.45 15.63
C MET A 89 6.32 -10.83 16.15
N HIS A 90 7.63 -11.10 16.19
CA HIS A 90 8.17 -12.34 16.74
C HIS A 90 7.91 -12.49 18.25
N LEU A 91 7.99 -11.40 19.01
CA LEU A 91 7.62 -11.40 20.45
C LEU A 91 6.17 -11.82 20.69
N GLN A 92 5.28 -11.58 19.74
CA GLN A 92 3.89 -12.04 19.81
C GLN A 92 3.68 -13.46 19.28
N GLY A 93 4.71 -14.10 18.73
CA GLY A 93 4.65 -15.45 18.18
C GLY A 93 3.69 -15.59 16.99
N VAL A 94 3.52 -14.54 16.18
CA VAL A 94 2.58 -14.56 15.05
C VAL A 94 3.20 -15.21 13.80
N ALA A 95 2.36 -15.85 13.01
CA ALA A 95 2.74 -16.48 11.76
C ALA A 95 3.14 -15.45 10.68
N ASN A 96 3.94 -15.89 9.69
CA ASN A 96 4.40 -15.04 8.57
C ASN A 96 3.25 -14.40 7.79
N GLU A 97 2.15 -15.10 7.63
CA GLU A 97 0.96 -14.64 6.92
C GLU A 97 0.34 -13.42 7.61
N ILE A 98 0.34 -13.43 8.94
CA ILE A 98 -0.14 -12.30 9.74
C ILE A 98 0.83 -11.13 9.64
N MET A 99 2.13 -11.38 9.67
CA MET A 99 3.14 -10.35 9.46
C MET A 99 2.94 -9.65 8.11
N CYS A 100 2.68 -10.40 7.03
CA CYS A 100 2.36 -9.85 5.72
C CYS A 100 1.16 -8.90 5.77
N ARG A 101 0.06 -9.32 6.39
CA ARG A 101 -1.19 -8.54 6.46
C ARG A 101 -1.09 -7.31 7.36
N VAL A 102 -0.28 -7.37 8.42
CA VAL A 102 -0.07 -6.26 9.36
C VAL A 102 0.87 -5.19 8.78
N PHE A 103 1.91 -5.59 8.06
CA PHE A 103 2.95 -4.69 7.55
C PHE A 103 2.38 -3.47 6.79
N PRO A 104 1.51 -3.62 5.80
CA PRO A 104 0.99 -2.49 5.03
C PRO A 104 0.11 -1.54 5.85
N THR A 105 -0.46 -1.97 6.96
CA THR A 105 -1.27 -1.10 7.83
C THR A 105 -0.43 0.00 8.50
N ARG A 106 0.89 -0.18 8.55
CA ARG A 106 1.85 0.75 9.14
C ARG A 106 2.61 1.57 8.11
N LEU A 107 2.29 1.42 6.81
CA LEU A 107 2.90 2.22 5.75
C LEU A 107 2.09 3.50 5.49
N LYS A 108 2.80 4.60 5.26
CA LYS A 108 2.24 5.93 4.91
C LYS A 108 3.03 6.54 3.75
N GLY A 109 2.51 7.63 3.20
CA GLY A 109 3.20 8.41 2.18
C GLY A 109 3.73 7.57 1.01
N SER A 110 5.00 7.75 0.66
CA SER A 110 5.65 7.04 -0.44
C SER A 110 5.69 5.52 -0.23
N ALA A 111 5.76 5.04 1.01
CA ALA A 111 5.75 3.62 1.31
C ALA A 111 4.38 2.99 1.03
N ARG A 112 3.29 3.69 1.32
CA ARG A 112 1.95 3.24 0.98
C ARG A 112 1.73 3.17 -0.53
N ILE A 113 2.21 4.19 -1.26
CA ILE A 113 2.14 4.23 -2.74
C ILE A 113 2.96 3.08 -3.35
N TRP A 114 4.15 2.81 -2.83
CA TRP A 114 4.96 1.67 -3.26
C TRP A 114 4.19 0.36 -3.10
N PHE A 115 3.61 0.12 -1.93
CA PHE A 115 2.88 -1.11 -1.64
C PHE A 115 1.67 -1.30 -2.59
N SER A 116 0.93 -0.24 -2.88
CA SER A 116 -0.22 -0.30 -3.80
C SER A 116 0.15 -0.61 -5.26
N ARG A 117 1.44 -0.51 -5.62
CA ARG A 117 1.96 -0.81 -6.97
C ARG A 117 2.53 -2.22 -7.09
N LEU A 118 2.55 -2.99 -6.01
CA LEU A 118 2.99 -4.37 -6.07
C LEU A 118 2.05 -5.19 -6.93
N THR A 119 2.63 -6.13 -7.68
CA THR A 119 1.84 -7.02 -8.56
C THR A 119 0.88 -7.85 -7.71
N PRO A 120 -0.41 -7.90 -8.07
CA PRO A 120 -1.36 -8.76 -7.39
C PRO A 120 -0.89 -10.22 -7.33
N ASN A 121 -1.15 -10.88 -6.20
CA ASN A 121 -0.86 -12.30 -5.97
C ASN A 121 0.62 -12.69 -6.16
N SER A 122 1.56 -11.74 -5.97
CA SER A 122 3.00 -11.96 -6.17
C SER A 122 3.78 -12.25 -4.89
N ILE A 123 3.19 -12.05 -3.72
CA ILE A 123 3.85 -12.21 -2.42
C ILE A 123 3.33 -13.46 -1.73
N ASN A 124 4.23 -14.42 -1.49
CA ASN A 124 3.93 -15.69 -0.81
C ASN A 124 4.42 -15.73 0.64
N THR A 125 5.41 -14.91 0.99
CA THR A 125 6.04 -14.92 2.31
C THR A 125 6.39 -13.51 2.76
N PHE A 126 6.53 -13.35 4.08
CA PHE A 126 7.02 -12.09 4.63
C PHE A 126 8.47 -11.80 4.22
N THR A 127 9.27 -12.82 3.97
CA THR A 127 10.64 -12.66 3.47
C THR A 127 10.66 -12.01 2.08
N GLU A 128 9.79 -12.44 1.16
CA GLU A 128 9.67 -11.83 -0.17
C GLU A 128 9.22 -10.36 -0.05
N LEU A 129 8.19 -10.07 0.75
CA LEU A 129 7.72 -8.71 1.00
C LEU A 129 8.84 -7.82 1.56
N SER A 130 9.55 -8.30 2.58
CA SER A 130 10.63 -7.56 3.22
C SER A 130 11.82 -7.32 2.29
N THR A 131 12.14 -8.28 1.42
CA THR A 131 13.20 -8.12 0.41
C THR A 131 12.84 -7.07 -0.63
N GLN A 132 11.61 -7.09 -1.15
CA GLN A 132 11.14 -6.06 -2.10
C GLN A 132 11.10 -4.67 -1.45
N PHE A 133 10.65 -4.59 -0.20
CA PHE A 133 10.63 -3.35 0.58
C PHE A 133 12.05 -2.78 0.75
N THR A 134 12.98 -3.58 1.24
CA THR A 134 14.36 -3.13 1.46
C THR A 134 15.05 -2.75 0.16
N SER A 135 14.90 -3.53 -0.90
CA SER A 135 15.48 -3.21 -2.22
C SER A 135 15.00 -1.86 -2.75
N HIS A 136 13.71 -1.55 -2.56
CA HIS A 136 13.13 -0.30 -3.03
C HIS A 136 13.60 0.91 -2.22
N PHE A 137 13.59 0.80 -0.88
CA PHE A 137 13.84 1.96 -0.01
C PHE A 137 15.32 2.17 0.35
N ILE A 138 16.17 1.12 0.36
CA ILE A 138 17.60 1.27 0.61
C ILE A 138 18.26 2.17 -0.42
N GLY A 139 17.99 1.97 -1.71
CA GLY A 139 18.54 2.81 -2.78
C GLY A 139 18.22 4.28 -2.56
N GLY A 140 16.93 4.59 -2.34
CA GLY A 140 16.49 5.97 -2.10
C GLY A 140 17.04 6.57 -0.80
N HIS A 141 17.19 5.79 0.26
CA HIS A 141 17.73 6.26 1.54
C HIS A 141 19.25 6.55 1.43
N ARG A 142 20.02 5.66 0.83
CA ARG A 142 21.45 5.87 0.55
C ARG A 142 21.67 7.11 -0.30
N TYR A 143 20.91 7.26 -1.38
CA TYR A 143 20.98 8.41 -2.26
C TYR A 143 20.73 9.73 -1.53
N LYS A 144 19.67 9.83 -0.74
CA LYS A 144 19.37 11.03 0.08
C LYS A 144 20.47 11.35 1.08
N LYS A 145 21.02 10.32 1.74
CA LYS A 145 22.12 10.47 2.71
C LYS A 145 23.39 11.01 2.03
N PHE A 146 23.72 10.49 0.85
CA PHE A 146 24.88 10.98 0.07
C PHE A 146 24.70 12.41 -0.42
N ILE A 147 23.50 12.76 -0.93
CA ILE A 147 23.22 14.16 -1.31
C ILE A 147 23.38 15.08 -0.11
N ALA A 148 22.82 14.73 1.03
CA ALA A 148 22.98 15.53 2.25
C ALA A 148 24.45 15.67 2.66
N CYS A 149 25.26 14.61 2.51
CA CYS A 149 26.70 14.65 2.74
C CYS A 149 27.40 15.61 1.75
N LEU A 150 27.13 15.49 0.45
CA LEU A 150 27.67 16.39 -0.57
C LEU A 150 27.29 17.86 -0.31
N MET A 151 26.03 18.11 0.04
CA MET A 151 25.55 19.44 0.38
C MET A 151 26.16 20.00 1.67
N SER A 152 26.74 19.18 2.52
CA SER A 152 27.44 19.60 3.75
C SER A 152 28.91 19.96 3.52
N ILE A 153 29.51 19.58 2.38
CA ILE A 153 30.91 19.85 2.06
C ILE A 153 31.06 21.33 1.71
N LYS A 154 31.67 22.09 2.62
CA LYS A 154 32.01 23.53 2.41
C LYS A 154 33.49 23.65 2.15
N GLN A 155 33.87 24.66 1.33
CA GLN A 155 35.27 25.12 1.27
C GLN A 155 35.69 25.69 2.62
N ARG A 156 36.85 25.31 3.11
CA ARG A 156 37.43 25.86 4.35
C ARG A 156 38.09 27.19 4.08
N GLU A 157 38.17 28.07 5.09
CA GLU A 157 38.72 29.42 4.94
C GLU A 157 40.16 29.44 4.38
N ASP A 158 40.98 28.44 4.73
CA ASP A 158 42.37 28.33 4.27
C ASP A 158 42.54 27.27 3.14
N GLU A 159 41.45 26.78 2.56
CA GLU A 159 41.50 25.74 1.54
C GLU A 159 41.59 26.29 0.14
N THR A 160 42.61 25.89 -0.64
CA THR A 160 42.65 26.25 -2.05
C THR A 160 41.51 25.60 -2.82
N LEU A 161 41.01 26.27 -3.87
CA LEU A 161 39.95 25.73 -4.72
C LEU A 161 40.31 24.32 -5.28
N ARG A 162 41.60 24.12 -5.59
CA ARG A 162 42.08 22.81 -6.08
C ARG A 162 41.94 21.69 -5.05
N SER A 163 42.23 22.01 -3.79
CA SER A 163 42.07 21.04 -2.69
C SER A 163 40.62 20.75 -2.40
N TYR A 164 39.78 21.79 -2.43
CA TYR A 164 38.30 21.63 -2.30
C TYR A 164 37.72 20.71 -3.40
N ILE A 165 38.07 20.96 -4.66
CA ILE A 165 37.64 20.14 -5.80
C ILE A 165 38.08 18.68 -5.63
N ALA A 166 39.33 18.44 -5.22
CA ALA A 166 39.83 17.09 -5.03
C ALA A 166 39.07 16.36 -3.92
N ARG A 167 38.76 17.03 -2.82
CA ARG A 167 37.96 16.48 -1.71
C ARG A 167 36.50 16.24 -2.11
N PHE A 168 35.89 17.19 -2.79
CA PHE A 168 34.52 17.05 -3.32
C PHE A 168 34.41 15.86 -4.28
N ASN A 169 35.31 15.75 -5.25
CA ASN A 169 35.35 14.63 -6.21
C ASN A 169 35.55 13.29 -5.54
N LYS A 170 36.36 13.20 -4.47
CA LYS A 170 36.52 11.97 -3.72
C LYS A 170 35.21 11.48 -3.10
N GLU A 171 34.40 12.38 -2.58
CA GLU A 171 33.06 12.03 -2.04
C GLU A 171 32.07 11.67 -3.15
N VAL A 172 32.14 12.37 -4.29
CA VAL A 172 31.29 12.04 -5.46
C VAL A 172 31.54 10.61 -5.98
N LEU A 173 32.80 10.17 -6.01
CA LEU A 173 33.17 8.81 -6.46
C LEU A 173 32.59 7.69 -5.59
N LEU A 174 32.09 7.98 -4.39
CA LEU A 174 31.42 7.02 -3.51
C LEU A 174 29.94 6.82 -3.84
N ILE A 175 29.43 7.53 -4.86
CA ILE A 175 28.02 7.55 -5.23
C ILE A 175 27.88 6.94 -6.61
N ASP A 176 27.19 5.82 -6.70
CA ASP A 176 26.77 5.26 -7.98
C ASP A 176 25.59 6.08 -8.53
N GLU A 177 25.69 6.59 -9.74
CA GLU A 177 24.64 7.33 -10.47
C GLU A 177 24.13 8.63 -9.79
N VAL A 178 24.91 9.69 -9.83
CA VAL A 178 24.45 11.03 -9.41
C VAL A 178 24.04 11.87 -10.64
N ASP A 179 22.88 12.52 -10.54
CA ASP A 179 22.46 13.50 -11.54
C ASP A 179 23.42 14.71 -11.54
N ASP A 180 23.98 15.03 -12.71
CA ASP A 180 24.92 16.15 -12.91
C ASP A 180 24.36 17.48 -12.38
N LYS A 181 23.06 17.70 -12.46
CA LYS A 181 22.41 18.90 -11.93
C LYS A 181 22.54 19.01 -10.42
N ILE A 182 22.47 17.90 -9.72
CA ILE A 182 22.64 17.85 -8.26
C ILE A 182 24.09 18.10 -7.89
N LEU A 183 25.03 17.54 -8.65
CA LEU A 183 26.47 17.80 -8.46
C LEU A 183 26.80 19.27 -8.65
N VAL A 184 26.34 19.88 -9.72
CA VAL A 184 26.54 21.32 -9.97
C VAL A 184 25.89 22.15 -8.86
N ALA A 185 24.67 21.84 -8.44
CA ALA A 185 24.00 22.57 -7.36
C ALA A 185 24.74 22.42 -6.01
N ALA A 186 25.23 21.22 -5.68
CA ALA A 186 26.00 20.98 -4.47
C ALA A 186 27.35 21.74 -4.48
N PHE A 187 28.01 21.76 -5.64
CA PHE A 187 29.30 22.43 -5.81
C PHE A 187 29.16 23.96 -5.75
N THR A 188 28.21 24.54 -6.50
CA THR A 188 28.05 25.99 -6.62
C THR A 188 27.46 26.67 -5.37
N ASN A 189 26.71 25.95 -4.58
CA ASN A 189 26.06 26.53 -3.39
C ASN A 189 27.00 26.66 -2.19
N ARG A 190 28.32 26.36 -2.32
CA ARG A 190 29.28 26.26 -1.21
C ARG A 190 30.68 26.80 -1.53
N LEU A 191 30.83 27.48 -2.66
CA LEU A 191 31.97 28.35 -2.98
C LEU A 191 31.81 29.75 -2.29
#